data_fdba2eb40d075de3ae6878d09515033d
#
_entry.id   fdba2eb40d075de3ae6878d09515033d
#
_cell.length_a   1.000
_cell.length_b   1.000
_cell.length_c   1.000
_cell.angle_alpha   90.00
_cell.angle_beta   90.00
_cell.angle_gamma   90.00
#
_symmetry.space_group_name_H-M   'P 1'
#
loop_
_entity.id
_entity.type
_entity.pdbx_description
1 polymer ?
#
loop_
_entity_poly.entity_id
_entity_poly.type
_entity_poly.pdbx_seq_one_letter_code
_entity_poly.pdbx_strand_id
1 'polypeptide(L)'
;MDEKHRERLDEAIADARMLLMREKKLTIDSEEVKSAEFAKEWREKTKMVLIDNEHRRRRQVKAQMQEEGREQKKEEEELEARKRKREHEQDWEKTRDARIGSWRDFQQKKGGEGKKKKKLKVLG
;
A
#
# COMPACT_ATOMS: atom_id res chain seq x y z
N MET A 1 2.15 -34.34 -9.84
CA MET A 1 2.54 -33.32 -8.85
C MET A 1 3.50 -32.35 -9.50
N ASP A 2 3.20 -31.09 -9.36
CA ASP A 2 4.01 -30.00 -9.84
C ASP A 2 5.34 -29.94 -9.05
N GLU A 3 6.45 -29.54 -9.68
CA GLU A 3 7.77 -29.44 -9.03
C GLU A 3 7.73 -28.54 -7.79
N LYS A 4 6.99 -27.46 -7.84
CA LYS A 4 6.82 -26.55 -6.71
C LYS A 4 6.15 -27.22 -5.51
N HIS A 5 5.20 -28.10 -5.74
CA HIS A 5 4.54 -28.87 -4.69
C HIS A 5 5.49 -29.88 -4.06
N ARG A 6 6.34 -30.51 -4.87
CA ARG A 6 7.37 -31.43 -4.38
C ARG A 6 8.39 -30.72 -3.50
N GLU A 7 8.90 -29.58 -3.95
CA GLU A 7 9.85 -28.79 -3.19
C GLU A 7 9.27 -28.37 -1.84
N ARG A 8 8.02 -27.92 -1.83
CA ARG A 8 7.32 -27.55 -0.61
C ARG A 8 7.12 -28.72 0.34
N LEU A 9 6.77 -29.87 -0.22
CA LEU A 9 6.63 -31.10 0.55
C LEU A 9 7.96 -31.52 1.15
N ASP A 10 9.02 -31.54 0.37
CA ASP A 10 10.37 -31.90 0.81
C ASP A 10 10.89 -30.96 1.88
N GLU A 11 10.68 -29.67 1.72
CA GLU A 11 11.01 -28.66 2.74
C GLU A 11 10.24 -28.89 4.03
N ALA A 12 8.94 -29.13 3.93
CA ALA A 12 8.08 -29.39 5.08
C ALA A 12 8.50 -30.66 5.82
N ILE A 13 8.88 -31.71 5.10
CA ILE A 13 9.38 -32.97 5.66
C ILE A 13 10.68 -32.72 6.43
N ALA A 14 11.64 -32.01 5.83
CA ALA A 14 12.90 -31.68 6.46
C ALA A 14 12.74 -30.79 7.68
N ASP A 15 11.92 -29.74 7.57
CA ASP A 15 11.64 -28.80 8.66
C ASP A 15 10.94 -29.49 9.83
N ALA A 16 9.96 -30.33 9.53
CA ALA A 16 9.24 -31.12 10.54
C ALA A 16 10.19 -32.03 11.32
N ARG A 17 11.13 -32.68 10.62
CA ARG A 17 12.14 -33.52 11.25
C ARG A 17 13.02 -32.72 12.21
N MET A 18 13.53 -31.59 11.76
CA MET A 18 14.35 -30.71 12.58
C MET A 18 13.61 -30.19 13.82
N LEU A 19 12.37 -29.75 13.63
CA LEU A 19 11.53 -29.28 14.74
C LEU A 19 11.27 -30.38 15.76
N LEU A 20 10.93 -31.58 15.31
CA LEU A 20 10.68 -32.73 16.15
C LEU A 20 11.93 -33.16 16.93
N MET A 21 13.07 -33.21 16.26
CA MET A 21 14.36 -33.49 16.91
C MET A 21 14.71 -32.45 17.97
N ARG A 22 14.43 -31.19 17.68
CA ARG A 22 14.66 -30.09 18.63
C ARG A 22 13.74 -30.17 19.85
N GLU A 23 12.47 -30.46 19.65
CA GLU A 23 11.50 -30.63 20.74
C GLU A 23 11.87 -31.79 21.67
N LYS A 24 12.30 -32.90 21.09
CA LYS A 24 12.71 -34.10 21.85
C LYS A 24 14.16 -34.06 22.31
N LYS A 25 14.91 -33.06 21.91
CA LYS A 25 16.36 -32.94 22.18
C LYS A 25 17.16 -34.15 21.68
N LEU A 26 16.81 -34.63 20.50
CA LEU A 26 17.48 -35.78 19.86
C LEU A 26 18.58 -35.30 18.92
N THR A 27 19.60 -36.12 18.76
CA THR A 27 20.66 -35.94 17.75
C THR A 27 20.41 -36.85 16.57
N ILE A 28 21.09 -36.59 15.46
CA ILE A 28 20.97 -37.39 14.22
C ILE A 28 21.33 -38.87 14.46
N ASP A 29 22.25 -39.10 15.38
CA ASP A 29 22.74 -40.45 15.74
C ASP A 29 21.87 -41.16 16.78
N SER A 30 20.85 -40.53 17.31
CA SER A 30 19.95 -41.11 18.32
C SER A 30 19.16 -42.29 17.73
N GLU A 31 19.04 -43.37 18.46
CA GLU A 31 18.26 -44.53 18.06
C GLU A 31 16.76 -44.24 17.92
N GLU A 32 16.24 -43.30 18.70
CA GLU A 32 14.83 -42.87 18.65
C GLU A 32 14.45 -42.34 17.27
N VAL A 33 15.37 -41.70 16.56
CA VAL A 33 15.16 -41.19 15.21
C VAL A 33 14.82 -42.30 14.20
N LYS A 34 15.29 -43.51 14.49
CA LYS A 34 15.04 -44.70 13.67
C LYS A 34 13.78 -45.47 14.10
N SER A 35 13.13 -45.08 15.18
CA SER A 35 11.96 -45.79 15.70
C SER A 35 10.70 -45.52 14.86
N ALA A 36 9.79 -46.49 14.90
CA ALA A 36 8.48 -46.37 14.23
C ALA A 36 7.61 -45.25 14.83
N GLU A 37 7.73 -45.01 16.13
CA GLU A 37 7.05 -43.94 16.82
C GLU A 37 7.48 -42.55 16.34
N PHE A 38 8.80 -42.39 16.15
CA PHE A 38 9.36 -41.17 15.59
C PHE A 38 8.85 -40.92 14.17
N ALA A 39 8.80 -41.93 13.33
CA ALA A 39 8.28 -41.85 11.97
C ALA A 39 6.82 -41.41 11.96
N LYS A 40 6.00 -41.91 12.89
CA LYS A 40 4.61 -41.54 13.04
C LYS A 40 4.44 -40.09 13.49
N GLU A 41 5.18 -39.65 14.49
CA GLU A 41 5.19 -38.27 14.97
C GLU A 41 5.71 -37.32 13.92
N TRP A 42 6.72 -37.74 13.16
CA TRP A 42 7.27 -36.97 12.04
C TRP A 42 6.21 -36.72 10.96
N ARG A 43 5.42 -37.73 10.61
CA ARG A 43 4.30 -37.58 9.66
C ARG A 43 3.26 -36.59 10.15
N GLU A 44 2.88 -36.67 11.40
CA GLU A 44 1.95 -35.74 12.02
C GLU A 44 2.49 -34.32 12.05
N LYS A 45 3.76 -34.18 12.43
CA LYS A 45 4.44 -32.88 12.43
C LYS A 45 4.56 -32.29 11.02
N THR A 46 4.84 -33.12 10.02
CA THR A 46 4.88 -32.70 8.62
C THR A 46 3.53 -32.12 8.16
N LYS A 47 2.44 -32.76 8.53
CA LYS A 47 1.08 -32.28 8.25
C LYS A 47 0.84 -30.90 8.87
N MET A 48 1.23 -30.74 10.12
CA MET A 48 1.09 -29.45 10.83
C MET A 48 1.94 -28.36 10.19
N VAL A 49 3.17 -28.66 9.82
CA VAL A 49 4.06 -27.71 9.13
C VAL A 49 3.49 -27.31 7.77
N LEU A 50 2.94 -28.25 7.02
CA LEU A 50 2.29 -27.96 5.73
C LEU A 50 1.09 -27.03 5.90
N ILE A 51 0.26 -27.27 6.90
CA ILE A 51 -0.91 -26.44 7.21
C ILE A 51 -0.45 -25.03 7.60
N ASP A 52 0.54 -24.91 8.48
CA ASP A 52 1.09 -23.62 8.92
C ASP A 52 1.71 -22.84 7.77
N ASN A 53 2.46 -23.52 6.91
CA ASN A 53 3.07 -22.91 5.72
C ASN A 53 2.01 -22.42 4.73
N GLU A 54 0.95 -23.17 4.56
CA GLU A 54 -0.18 -22.78 3.71
C GLU A 54 -0.91 -21.54 4.26
N HIS A 55 -1.18 -21.51 5.55
CA HIS A 55 -1.78 -20.34 6.22
C HIS A 55 -0.88 -19.11 6.13
N ARG A 56 0.43 -19.31 6.30
CA ARG A 56 1.41 -18.23 6.19
C ARG A 56 1.45 -17.66 4.77
N ARG A 57 1.43 -18.54 3.77
CA ARG A 57 1.41 -18.14 2.36
C ARG A 57 0.16 -17.35 2.03
N ARG A 58 -1.02 -17.83 2.46
CA ARG A 58 -2.29 -17.13 2.24
C ARG A 58 -2.30 -15.74 2.88
N ARG A 59 -1.77 -15.63 4.08
CA ARG A 59 -1.61 -14.33 4.75
C ARG A 59 -0.68 -13.38 4.02
N GLN A 60 0.43 -13.89 3.51
CA GLN A 60 1.39 -13.12 2.72
C GLN A 60 0.77 -12.62 1.41
N VAL A 61 0.10 -13.50 0.68
CA VAL A 61 -0.60 -13.14 -0.57
C VAL A 61 -1.68 -12.08 -0.31
N LYS A 62 -2.46 -12.27 0.75
CA LYS A 62 -3.50 -11.31 1.13
C LYS A 62 -2.91 -9.95 1.50
N ALA A 63 -1.83 -9.93 2.29
CA ALA A 63 -1.13 -8.69 2.66
C ALA A 63 -0.56 -8.00 1.43
N GLN A 64 0.03 -8.75 0.51
CA GLN A 64 0.59 -8.24 -0.74
C GLN A 64 -0.49 -7.64 -1.64
N MET A 65 -1.63 -8.31 -1.78
CA MET A 65 -2.78 -7.79 -2.53
C MET A 65 -3.34 -6.50 -1.92
N GLN A 66 -3.43 -6.42 -0.60
CA GLN A 66 -3.87 -5.22 0.10
C GLN A 66 -2.89 -4.06 -0.11
N GLU A 67 -1.60 -4.34 -0.07
CA GLU A 67 -0.55 -3.34 -0.29
C GLU A 67 -0.56 -2.82 -1.72
N GLU A 68 -0.65 -3.71 -2.71
CA GLU A 68 -0.80 -3.35 -4.12
C GLU A 68 -2.05 -2.52 -4.37
N GLY A 69 -3.16 -2.90 -3.75
CA GLY A 69 -4.40 -2.14 -3.83
C GLY A 69 -4.28 -0.73 -3.26
N ARG A 70 -3.57 -0.56 -2.14
CA ARG A 70 -3.29 0.76 -1.56
C ARG A 70 -2.40 1.61 -2.44
N GLU A 71 -1.36 1.01 -3.02
CA GLU A 71 -0.44 1.69 -3.93
C GLU A 71 -1.16 2.16 -5.19
N GLN A 72 -1.97 1.30 -5.80
CA GLN A 72 -2.77 1.65 -6.96
C GLN A 72 -3.75 2.79 -6.65
N LYS A 73 -4.39 2.73 -5.50
CA LYS A 73 -5.32 3.77 -5.05
C LYS A 73 -4.61 5.11 -4.83
N LYS A 74 -3.42 5.09 -4.26
CA LYS A 74 -2.58 6.29 -4.10
C LYS A 74 -2.17 6.86 -5.44
N GLU A 75 -1.74 6.02 -6.38
CA GLU A 75 -1.36 6.43 -7.72
C GLU A 75 -2.54 7.06 -8.46
N GLU A 76 -3.71 6.45 -8.38
CA GLU A 76 -4.94 6.99 -8.96
C GLU A 76 -5.31 8.34 -8.35
N GLU A 77 -5.25 8.46 -7.02
CA GLU A 77 -5.51 9.71 -6.31
C GLU A 77 -4.52 10.81 -6.70
N GLU A 78 -3.23 10.47 -6.82
CA GLU A 78 -2.20 11.40 -7.26
C GLU A 78 -2.41 11.84 -8.71
N LEU A 79 -2.76 10.91 -9.60
CA LEU A 79 -3.07 11.22 -10.99
C LEU A 79 -4.31 12.12 -11.11
N GLU A 80 -5.35 11.83 -10.36
CA GLU A 80 -6.54 12.68 -10.29
C GLU A 80 -6.24 14.06 -9.74
N ALA A 81 -5.43 14.14 -8.68
CA ALA A 81 -5.02 15.41 -8.10
C ALA A 81 -4.21 16.25 -9.09
N ARG A 82 -3.29 15.63 -9.83
CA ARG A 82 -2.52 16.31 -10.89
C ARG A 82 -3.41 16.77 -12.03
N LYS A 83 -4.37 15.94 -12.42
CA LYS A 83 -5.33 16.27 -13.47
C LYS A 83 -6.20 17.45 -13.08
N ARG A 84 -6.74 17.44 -11.86
CA ARG A 84 -7.54 18.55 -11.31
C ARG A 84 -6.72 19.84 -11.23
N LYS A 85 -5.48 19.74 -10.81
CA LYS A 85 -4.56 20.87 -10.74
C LYS A 85 -4.30 21.47 -12.12
N ARG A 86 -4.05 20.61 -13.13
CA ARG A 86 -3.90 21.06 -14.53
C ARG A 86 -5.14 21.73 -15.08
N GLU A 87 -6.30 21.11 -14.86
CA GLU A 87 -7.60 21.67 -15.28
C GLU A 87 -7.84 23.03 -14.62
N HIS A 88 -7.56 23.13 -13.34
CA HIS A 88 -7.67 24.37 -12.59
C HIS A 88 -6.73 25.45 -13.15
N GLU A 89 -5.49 25.12 -13.43
CA GLU A 89 -4.51 26.03 -14.04
C GLU A 89 -4.95 26.48 -15.44
N GLN A 90 -5.44 25.54 -16.26
CA GLN A 90 -5.96 25.86 -17.59
C GLN A 90 -7.18 26.75 -17.53
N ASP A 91 -8.12 26.48 -16.66
CA ASP A 91 -9.31 27.30 -16.45
C ASP A 91 -8.92 28.68 -15.89
N TRP A 92 -7.98 28.71 -14.99
CA TRP A 92 -7.44 29.95 -14.45
C TRP A 92 -6.79 30.81 -15.53
N GLU A 93 -6.02 30.22 -16.44
CA GLU A 93 -5.41 30.93 -17.58
C GLU A 93 -6.45 31.37 -18.60
N LYS A 94 -7.44 30.52 -18.90
CA LYS A 94 -8.55 30.88 -19.82
C LYS A 94 -9.37 32.06 -19.31
N THR A 95 -9.60 32.13 -18.02
CA THR A 95 -10.39 33.20 -17.38
C THR A 95 -9.54 34.39 -16.93
N ARG A 96 -8.22 34.34 -17.17
CA ARG A 96 -7.27 35.39 -16.77
C ARG A 96 -7.64 36.74 -17.32
N ASP A 97 -7.94 36.84 -18.61
CA ASP A 97 -8.28 38.09 -19.28
C ASP A 97 -9.59 38.68 -18.75
N ALA A 98 -10.59 37.84 -18.53
CA ALA A 98 -11.87 38.23 -17.95
C ALA A 98 -11.69 38.75 -16.51
N ARG A 99 -10.86 38.12 -15.70
CA ARG A 99 -10.56 38.56 -14.33
C ARG A 99 -9.78 39.85 -14.30
N ILE A 100 -8.80 40.02 -15.18
CA ILE A 100 -8.02 41.23 -15.31
C ILE A 100 -8.94 42.37 -15.75
N GLY A 101 -9.82 42.13 -16.71
CA GLY A 101 -10.83 43.10 -17.14
C GLY A 101 -11.78 43.53 -16.01
N SER A 102 -12.35 42.59 -15.28
CA SER A 102 -13.18 42.81 -14.11
C SER A 102 -12.48 43.61 -13.02
N TRP A 103 -11.23 43.26 -12.75
CA TRP A 103 -10.43 43.96 -11.75
C TRP A 103 -10.09 45.36 -12.15
N ARG A 104 -9.78 45.64 -13.44
CA ARG A 104 -9.56 46.96 -13.98
C ARG A 104 -10.81 47.82 -13.88
N ASP A 105 -11.97 47.27 -14.24
CA ASP A 105 -13.26 47.94 -14.12
C ASP A 105 -13.57 48.30 -12.68
N PHE A 106 -13.33 47.37 -11.76
CA PHE A 106 -13.52 47.59 -10.32
C PHE A 106 -12.58 48.69 -9.81
N GLN A 107 -11.32 48.69 -10.21
CA GLN A 107 -10.35 49.72 -9.84
C GLN A 107 -10.73 51.11 -10.38
N GLN A 108 -11.18 51.17 -11.63
CA GLN A 108 -11.64 52.43 -12.24
C GLN A 108 -12.82 53.01 -11.51
N LYS A 109 -13.82 52.19 -11.19
CA LYS A 109 -15.00 52.60 -10.40
C LYS A 109 -14.60 53.06 -9.00
N LYS A 110 -13.80 52.28 -8.30
CA LYS A 110 -13.32 52.57 -6.95
C LYS A 110 -12.39 53.79 -6.93
N GLY A 111 -11.51 53.91 -7.93
CA GLY A 111 -10.62 55.05 -8.10
C GLY A 111 -11.38 56.32 -8.37
N GLY A 112 -12.43 56.28 -9.21
CA GLY A 112 -13.34 57.40 -9.47
C GLY A 112 -14.10 57.83 -8.23
N GLU A 113 -14.69 56.91 -7.48
CA GLU A 113 -15.37 57.18 -6.22
C GLU A 113 -14.41 57.70 -5.14
N GLY A 114 -13.20 57.11 -5.06
CA GLY A 114 -12.17 57.57 -4.15
C GLY A 114 -11.68 58.99 -4.44
N LYS A 115 -11.55 59.33 -5.69
CA LYS A 115 -11.21 60.70 -6.10
C LYS A 115 -12.33 61.69 -5.76
N LYS A 116 -13.59 61.35 -5.97
CA LYS A 116 -14.76 62.17 -5.58
C LYS A 116 -14.82 62.35 -4.06
N LYS A 117 -14.60 61.30 -3.28
CA LYS A 117 -14.54 61.38 -1.81
C LYS A 117 -13.38 62.23 -1.32
N LYS A 118 -12.21 62.16 -1.94
CA LYS A 118 -11.05 63.03 -1.63
C LYS A 118 -11.35 64.51 -1.93
N LYS A 119 -11.97 64.81 -3.04
CA LYS A 119 -12.40 66.17 -3.36
C LYS A 119 -13.37 66.73 -2.34
N LEU A 120 -14.35 65.94 -1.92
CA LEU A 120 -15.31 66.30 -0.88
C LEU A 120 -14.64 66.56 0.48
N LYS A 121 -13.64 65.79 0.85
CA LYS A 121 -12.82 65.97 2.05
C LYS A 121 -11.98 67.25 2.00
N VAL A 122 -11.47 67.61 0.86
CA VAL A 122 -10.63 68.79 0.65
C VAL A 122 -11.47 70.06 0.65
N LEU A 123 -12.71 70.00 0.18
CA LEU A 123 -13.66 71.07 0.17
C LEU A 123 -14.43 71.23 1.49
N GLY A 124 -14.44 70.26 2.32
CA GLY A 124 -15.02 70.24 3.64
C GLY A 124 -14.00 70.44 4.74
#